data_fd014315ab7d502bf1441f625b7a1788
#
_entry.id   fd014315ab7d502bf1441f625b7a1788
#
_cell.length_a   1.000
_cell.length_b   1.000
_cell.length_c   1.000
_cell.angle_alpha   90.00
_cell.angle_beta   90.00
_cell.angle_gamma   90.00
#
_symmetry.space_group_name_H-M   'P 1'
#
loop_
_entity.id
_entity.type
_entity.pdbx_description
1 polymer ?
#
loop_
_entity_poly.entity_id
_entity_poly.type
_entity_poly.pdbx_seq_one_letter_code
_entity_poly.pdbx_strand_id
1 'polypeptide(L)'
;MNLELFIAEKIHFSKEGDREVTPPAVRIAMIGIALGLAVMILSVAIVIGFKKEVRNKVIGFGSHIQISNSDAARSFETRPIAVTDSMLAALADNSGVKHVQRYSTKPGMIKTSDAFQGMVLKGIGPEYGSSFFRRHLIEGEFPQFSDSASTNRVVISKAIADKLKLKLGDKIDTYYIQDDVRARRLTIVGIYQTNFSEYDNLFLLTDLCLVNRLNKWHPDQVSGVELELYDYDKLEETTYRIADEVGRHPDPYG
;
A
#
# COMPACT_ATOMS: atom_id res chain seq x y z
N MET A 1 -26.63 46.75 0.43
CA MET A 1 -26.91 46.37 1.84
C MET A 1 -27.98 45.29 1.77
N ASN A 2 -27.66 44.05 2.09
CA ASN A 2 -28.62 42.94 1.95
C ASN A 2 -29.72 43.10 2.99
N LEU A 3 -30.95 43.21 2.52
CA LEU A 3 -32.14 43.36 3.36
C LEU A 3 -32.27 42.25 4.42
N GLU A 4 -31.88 41.04 4.05
CA GLU A 4 -31.89 39.86 4.93
C GLU A 4 -30.94 40.00 6.13
N LEU A 5 -29.73 40.54 5.91
CA LEU A 5 -28.76 40.84 6.95
C LEU A 5 -29.25 41.96 7.89
N PHE A 6 -29.85 43.00 7.32
CA PHE A 6 -30.41 44.11 8.07
C PHE A 6 -31.57 43.66 8.97
N ILE A 7 -32.46 42.83 8.44
CA ILE A 7 -33.60 42.28 9.22
C ILE A 7 -33.08 41.35 10.34
N ALA A 8 -32.09 40.49 10.03
CA ALA A 8 -31.51 39.60 11.02
C ALA A 8 -30.77 40.37 12.16
N GLU A 9 -30.05 41.44 11.82
CA GLU A 9 -29.39 42.30 12.76
C GLU A 9 -30.41 43.07 13.65
N LYS A 10 -31.47 43.58 13.06
CA LYS A 10 -32.54 44.30 13.78
C LYS A 10 -33.33 43.39 14.68
N ILE A 11 -33.60 42.15 14.34
CA ILE A 11 -34.26 41.15 15.15
C ILE A 11 -33.40 40.70 16.33
N HIS A 12 -32.06 40.60 16.12
CA HIS A 12 -31.09 40.07 17.11
C HIS A 12 -30.59 41.16 18.08
N PHE A 13 -30.48 42.42 17.65
CA PHE A 13 -29.79 43.48 18.39
C PHE A 13 -30.70 44.68 18.74
N SER A 14 -32.00 44.69 18.37
CA SER A 14 -32.88 45.78 18.75
C SER A 14 -33.21 45.73 20.27
N LYS A 15 -32.51 46.60 21.01
CA LYS A 15 -32.87 46.97 22.37
C LYS A 15 -33.92 48.08 22.31
N GLU A 16 -35.15 47.73 22.09
CA GLU A 16 -36.23 48.66 22.33
C GLU A 16 -37.34 47.99 23.12
N GLY A 17 -37.45 48.42 24.40
CA GLY A 17 -38.63 48.28 25.25
C GLY A 17 -38.88 46.92 25.87
N ASP A 18 -38.51 46.82 27.13
CA ASP A 18 -39.13 46.05 28.20
C ASP A 18 -39.75 44.66 27.95
N ARG A 19 -39.06 43.87 27.09
CA ARG A 19 -39.08 42.39 27.09
C ARG A 19 -37.89 41.91 26.31
N GLU A 20 -36.93 41.25 27.00
CA GLU A 20 -35.92 40.42 26.32
C GLU A 20 -36.66 39.30 25.56
N VAL A 21 -37.03 39.57 24.31
CA VAL A 21 -37.72 38.61 23.45
C VAL A 21 -36.74 37.99 22.43
N THR A 22 -35.64 37.53 22.91
CA THR A 22 -35.06 36.33 22.27
C THR A 22 -35.31 35.17 23.26
N PRO A 23 -36.37 34.39 23.02
CA PRO A 23 -36.68 33.28 23.92
C PRO A 23 -35.43 32.41 24.06
N PRO A 24 -35.06 31.94 25.23
CA PRO A 24 -33.94 30.98 25.39
C PRO A 24 -34.05 29.81 24.43
N ALA A 25 -35.25 29.47 23.98
CA ALA A 25 -35.55 28.48 22.97
C ALA A 25 -34.88 28.74 21.60
N VAL A 26 -34.84 30.01 21.10
CA VAL A 26 -34.20 30.33 19.82
C VAL A 26 -32.69 30.18 19.90
N ARG A 27 -32.06 30.58 21.01
CA ARG A 27 -30.60 30.39 21.23
C ARG A 27 -30.26 28.90 21.33
N ILE A 28 -31.06 28.11 22.02
CA ILE A 28 -30.87 26.66 22.10
C ILE A 28 -31.03 26.01 20.73
N ALA A 29 -32.05 26.42 19.96
CA ALA A 29 -32.27 25.92 18.59
C ALA A 29 -31.09 26.25 17.67
N MET A 30 -30.55 27.48 17.69
CA MET A 30 -29.39 27.88 16.89
C MET A 30 -28.14 27.08 17.28
N ILE A 31 -27.87 26.88 18.56
CA ILE A 31 -26.77 26.06 19.04
C ILE A 31 -26.95 24.60 18.58
N GLY A 32 -28.17 24.07 18.67
CA GLY A 32 -28.49 22.72 18.17
C GLY A 32 -28.23 22.54 16.69
N ILE A 33 -28.67 23.49 15.87
CA ILE A 33 -28.42 23.47 14.41
C ILE A 33 -26.91 23.60 14.11
N ALA A 34 -26.21 24.53 14.78
CA ALA A 34 -24.78 24.72 14.60
C ALA A 34 -23.99 23.48 14.98
N LEU A 35 -24.34 22.84 16.12
CA LEU A 35 -23.70 21.59 16.55
C LEU A 35 -24.00 20.45 15.57
N GLY A 36 -25.24 20.30 15.13
CA GLY A 36 -25.62 19.30 14.14
C GLY A 36 -24.85 19.44 12.83
N LEU A 37 -24.72 20.68 12.32
CA LEU A 37 -23.94 20.97 11.12
C LEU A 37 -22.44 20.68 11.34
N ALA A 38 -21.88 21.09 12.47
CA ALA A 38 -20.49 20.82 12.82
C ALA A 38 -20.18 19.31 12.85
N VAL A 39 -21.07 18.50 13.45
CA VAL A 39 -20.93 17.03 13.49
C VAL A 39 -20.99 16.43 12.08
N MET A 40 -21.91 16.91 11.22
CA MET A 40 -21.98 16.43 9.82
C MET A 40 -20.70 16.74 9.03
N ILE A 41 -20.19 17.97 9.13
CA ILE A 41 -18.94 18.37 8.45
C ILE A 41 -17.77 17.52 8.96
N LEU A 42 -17.66 17.34 10.28
CA LEU A 42 -16.61 16.53 10.89
C LEU A 42 -16.68 15.08 10.42
N SER A 43 -17.88 14.50 10.40
CA SER A 43 -18.08 13.11 9.94
C SER A 43 -17.63 12.92 8.49
N VAL A 44 -18.00 13.82 7.59
CA VAL A 44 -17.57 13.78 6.18
C VAL A 44 -16.05 13.93 6.07
N ALA A 45 -15.46 14.88 6.81
CA ALA A 45 -14.01 15.10 6.80
C ALA A 45 -13.24 13.85 7.28
N ILE A 46 -13.71 13.19 8.34
CA ILE A 46 -13.12 11.95 8.84
C ILE A 46 -13.18 10.84 7.79
N VAL A 47 -14.34 10.64 7.15
CA VAL A 47 -14.51 9.60 6.12
C VAL A 47 -13.58 9.83 4.92
N ILE A 48 -13.48 11.07 4.44
CA ILE A 48 -12.60 11.42 3.31
C ILE A 48 -11.13 11.21 3.72
N GLY A 49 -10.74 11.68 4.90
CA GLY A 49 -9.37 11.53 5.41
C GLY A 49 -9.00 10.06 5.58
N PHE A 50 -9.88 9.25 6.16
CA PHE A 50 -9.67 7.82 6.35
C PHE A 50 -9.51 7.07 5.01
N LYS A 51 -10.42 7.32 4.04
CA LYS A 51 -10.31 6.73 2.70
C LYS A 51 -8.97 7.06 2.03
N LYS A 52 -8.52 8.30 2.13
CA LYS A 52 -7.24 8.76 1.55
C LYS A 52 -6.06 8.05 2.22
N GLU A 53 -6.07 7.94 3.55
CA GLU A 53 -5.00 7.29 4.31
C GLU A 53 -4.90 5.80 4.00
N VAL A 54 -6.02 5.07 4.02
CA VAL A 54 -6.06 3.65 3.65
C VAL A 54 -5.57 3.43 2.23
N ARG A 55 -6.06 4.24 1.27
CA ARG A 55 -5.62 4.19 -0.12
C ARG A 55 -4.11 4.36 -0.25
N ASN A 56 -3.53 5.37 0.38
CA ASN A 56 -2.10 5.63 0.33
C ASN A 56 -1.26 4.46 0.85
N LYS A 57 -1.75 3.78 1.89
CA LYS A 57 -1.09 2.58 2.44
C LYS A 57 -1.17 1.40 1.48
N VAL A 58 -2.36 1.10 0.93
CA VAL A 58 -2.52 0.02 -0.05
C VAL A 58 -1.64 0.25 -1.28
N ILE A 59 -1.64 1.47 -1.82
CA ILE A 59 -0.80 1.85 -2.96
C ILE A 59 0.68 1.74 -2.61
N GLY A 60 1.07 2.08 -1.37
CA GLY A 60 2.45 1.97 -0.92
C GLY A 60 3.00 0.53 -0.91
N PHE A 61 2.13 -0.47 -0.73
CA PHE A 61 2.50 -1.89 -0.78
C PHE A 61 2.39 -2.51 -2.18
N GLY A 62 1.44 -2.08 -3.00
CA GLY A 62 1.09 -2.76 -4.25
C GLY A 62 0.86 -1.86 -5.46
N SER A 63 1.23 -0.55 -5.37
CA SER A 63 0.99 0.44 -6.44
C SER A 63 -0.50 0.63 -6.82
N HIS A 64 -0.79 1.31 -7.94
CA HIS A 64 -2.16 1.60 -8.36
C HIS A 64 -2.77 0.48 -9.21
N ILE A 65 -1.98 -0.13 -10.08
CA ILE A 65 -2.38 -1.23 -10.97
C ILE A 65 -1.38 -2.36 -10.81
N GLN A 66 -1.87 -3.59 -10.79
CA GLN A 66 -1.06 -4.79 -10.82
C GLN A 66 -1.44 -5.63 -12.04
N ILE A 67 -0.42 -6.01 -12.82
CA ILE A 67 -0.53 -6.96 -13.91
C ILE A 67 0.05 -8.27 -13.40
N SER A 68 -0.76 -9.31 -13.32
CA SER A 68 -0.36 -10.63 -12.80
C SER A 68 -1.24 -11.71 -13.38
N ASN A 69 -0.87 -12.97 -13.16
CA ASN A 69 -1.72 -14.09 -13.56
C ASN A 69 -3.04 -14.06 -12.76
N SER A 70 -4.11 -14.56 -13.34
CA SER A 70 -5.47 -14.55 -12.76
C SER A 70 -5.60 -15.28 -11.42
N ASP A 71 -4.66 -16.16 -11.09
CA ASP A 71 -4.61 -16.86 -9.80
C ASP A 71 -4.08 -15.99 -8.66
N ALA A 72 -3.40 -14.87 -8.95
CA ALA A 72 -2.89 -13.92 -7.96
C ALA A 72 -3.99 -13.32 -7.07
N ALA A 73 -5.22 -13.25 -7.56
CA ALA A 73 -6.36 -12.77 -6.77
C ALA A 73 -6.75 -13.72 -5.62
N ARG A 74 -6.30 -14.99 -5.66
CA ARG A 74 -6.67 -16.03 -4.70
C ARG A 74 -5.53 -16.51 -3.83
N SER A 75 -4.28 -16.31 -4.25
CA SER A 75 -3.10 -16.82 -3.56
C SER A 75 -1.88 -15.95 -3.82
N PHE A 76 -1.00 -15.85 -2.83
CA PHE A 76 0.35 -15.29 -3.01
C PHE A 76 1.33 -16.30 -3.66
N GLU A 77 0.93 -17.54 -3.83
CA GLU A 77 1.65 -18.53 -4.63
C GLU A 77 1.03 -18.56 -6.02
N THR A 78 1.52 -17.70 -6.89
CA THR A 78 0.98 -17.47 -8.22
C THR A 78 1.82 -18.19 -9.28
N ARG A 79 1.21 -18.47 -10.44
CA ARG A 79 1.98 -18.81 -11.63
C ARG A 79 2.68 -17.54 -12.13
N PRO A 80 3.91 -17.68 -12.69
CA PRO A 80 4.62 -16.52 -13.18
C PRO A 80 3.97 -15.95 -14.43
N ILE A 81 4.25 -14.68 -14.69
CA ILE A 81 4.11 -14.07 -16.01
C ILE A 81 5.51 -13.80 -16.57
N ALA A 82 5.65 -13.91 -17.89
CA ALA A 82 6.88 -13.50 -18.57
C ALA A 82 6.83 -12.00 -18.83
N VAL A 83 7.88 -11.31 -18.44
CA VAL A 83 7.99 -9.86 -18.60
C VAL A 83 9.24 -9.53 -19.38
N THR A 84 9.04 -9.09 -20.62
CA THR A 84 10.13 -8.70 -21.52
C THR A 84 10.47 -7.21 -21.35
N ASP A 85 11.70 -6.83 -21.71
CA ASP A 85 12.12 -5.43 -21.69
C ASP A 85 11.24 -4.55 -22.60
N SER A 86 10.76 -5.12 -23.72
CA SER A 86 9.84 -4.42 -24.64
C SER A 86 8.49 -4.14 -23.98
N MET A 87 7.95 -5.09 -23.20
CA MET A 87 6.72 -4.89 -22.42
C MET A 87 6.90 -3.82 -21.35
N LEU A 88 8.01 -3.86 -20.60
CA LEU A 88 8.30 -2.83 -19.60
C LEU A 88 8.44 -1.44 -20.21
N ALA A 89 9.11 -1.34 -21.36
CA ALA A 89 9.27 -0.08 -22.09
C ALA A 89 7.92 0.47 -22.59
N ALA A 90 7.06 -0.38 -23.15
CA ALA A 90 5.73 0.00 -23.59
C ALA A 90 4.85 0.50 -22.42
N LEU A 91 4.86 -0.23 -21.30
CA LEU A 91 4.13 0.20 -20.08
C LEU A 91 4.65 1.53 -19.53
N ALA A 92 5.97 1.75 -19.57
CA ALA A 92 6.58 2.99 -19.09
C ALA A 92 6.34 4.19 -20.02
N ASP A 93 6.16 3.97 -21.31
CA ASP A 93 5.87 5.02 -22.30
C ASP A 93 4.40 5.50 -22.26
N ASN A 94 3.55 4.77 -21.54
CA ASN A 94 2.16 5.13 -21.39
C ASN A 94 2.00 6.43 -20.57
N SER A 95 1.36 7.45 -21.15
CA SER A 95 1.26 8.82 -20.59
C SER A 95 0.63 8.93 -19.22
N GLY A 96 -0.12 7.91 -18.77
CA GLY A 96 -0.74 7.86 -17.43
C GLY A 96 0.16 7.20 -16.38
N VAL A 97 1.21 6.49 -16.80
CA VAL A 97 2.09 5.72 -15.93
C VAL A 97 3.28 6.56 -15.48
N LYS A 98 3.49 6.65 -14.20
CA LYS A 98 4.60 7.37 -13.57
C LYS A 98 5.80 6.47 -13.34
N HIS A 99 5.55 5.21 -12.97
CA HIS A 99 6.59 4.27 -12.60
C HIS A 99 6.12 2.83 -12.82
N VAL A 100 7.04 1.98 -13.29
CA VAL A 100 6.83 0.55 -13.55
C VAL A 100 7.85 -0.23 -12.75
N GLN A 101 7.41 -1.25 -12.03
CA GLN A 101 8.29 -2.09 -11.21
C GLN A 101 7.82 -3.53 -11.18
N ARG A 102 8.78 -4.47 -11.21
CA ARG A 102 8.52 -5.91 -11.09
C ARG A 102 8.47 -6.33 -9.63
N TYR A 103 7.69 -7.35 -9.35
CA TYR A 103 7.69 -8.00 -8.05
C TYR A 103 7.47 -9.50 -8.16
N SER A 104 7.96 -10.23 -7.18
CA SER A 104 7.65 -11.65 -7.00
C SER A 104 7.27 -11.93 -5.57
N THR A 105 6.34 -12.84 -5.37
CA THR A 105 5.91 -13.27 -4.04
C THR A 105 6.20 -14.74 -3.80
N LYS A 106 6.47 -15.09 -2.55
CA LYS A 106 6.55 -16.46 -2.07
C LYS A 106 6.00 -16.54 -0.65
N PRO A 107 4.88 -17.22 -0.44
CA PRO A 107 4.42 -17.52 0.91
C PRO A 107 5.37 -18.48 1.61
N GLY A 108 5.53 -18.30 2.90
CA GLY A 108 6.41 -19.10 3.74
C GLY A 108 6.14 -18.88 5.21
N MET A 109 7.04 -19.36 6.04
CA MET A 109 6.97 -19.16 7.48
C MET A 109 8.33 -18.84 8.06
N ILE A 110 8.35 -17.99 9.07
CA ILE A 110 9.51 -17.78 9.95
C ILE A 110 9.37 -18.74 11.11
N LYS A 111 10.46 -19.44 11.46
CA LYS A 111 10.55 -20.26 12.65
C LYS A 111 11.60 -19.67 13.59
N THR A 112 11.21 -19.45 14.84
CA THR A 112 12.10 -19.16 15.95
C THR A 112 12.11 -20.34 16.94
N SER A 113 12.88 -20.25 18.03
CA SER A 113 12.85 -21.26 19.11
C SER A 113 11.43 -21.46 19.68
N ASP A 114 10.64 -20.37 19.77
CA ASP A 114 9.42 -20.33 20.57
C ASP A 114 8.15 -20.11 19.75
N ALA A 115 8.27 -19.75 18.46
CA ALA A 115 7.13 -19.34 17.67
C ALA A 115 7.28 -19.63 16.17
N PHE A 116 6.12 -19.74 15.52
CA PHE A 116 6.00 -19.76 14.05
C PHE A 116 5.16 -18.57 13.59
N GLN A 117 5.58 -17.93 12.50
CA GLN A 117 4.84 -16.84 11.87
C GLN A 117 4.74 -17.08 10.36
N GLY A 118 3.51 -17.20 9.86
CA GLY A 118 3.25 -17.17 8.42
C GLY A 118 3.60 -15.80 7.85
N MET A 119 4.23 -15.78 6.68
CA MET A 119 4.64 -14.55 6.01
C MET A 119 4.59 -14.70 4.49
N VAL A 120 4.61 -13.58 3.80
CA VAL A 120 4.84 -13.51 2.36
C VAL A 120 6.14 -12.74 2.11
N LEU A 121 7.08 -13.40 1.46
CA LEU A 121 8.29 -12.74 0.99
C LEU A 121 7.99 -12.02 -0.32
N LYS A 122 8.13 -10.70 -0.35
CA LYS A 122 8.02 -9.88 -1.55
C LYS A 122 9.41 -9.54 -2.04
N GLY A 123 9.77 -10.13 -3.18
CA GLY A 123 11.01 -9.83 -3.90
C GLY A 123 10.83 -8.61 -4.78
N ILE A 124 11.76 -7.67 -4.68
CA ILE A 124 11.75 -6.41 -5.41
C ILE A 124 13.10 -6.17 -6.08
N GLY A 125 13.07 -5.54 -7.25
CA GLY A 125 14.26 -5.21 -8.05
C GLY A 125 14.83 -3.83 -7.75
N PRO A 126 15.91 -3.45 -8.46
CA PRO A 126 16.55 -2.15 -8.28
C PRO A 126 15.65 -0.99 -8.72
N GLU A 127 14.69 -1.24 -9.60
CA GLU A 127 13.70 -0.27 -10.07
C GLU A 127 12.62 0.05 -9.05
N TYR A 128 12.55 -0.66 -7.92
CA TYR A 128 11.46 -0.52 -6.96
C TYR A 128 11.41 0.88 -6.31
N GLY A 129 10.23 1.48 -6.35
CA GLY A 129 9.94 2.78 -5.75
C GLY A 129 9.98 2.76 -4.21
N SER A 130 11.17 2.74 -3.63
CA SER A 130 11.38 2.55 -2.19
C SER A 130 10.93 3.72 -1.28
N SER A 131 10.45 4.83 -1.85
CA SER A 131 10.14 6.06 -1.09
C SER A 131 9.09 5.84 0.01
N PHE A 132 8.11 4.98 -0.23
CA PHE A 132 7.10 4.63 0.77
C PHE A 132 7.74 3.96 1.98
N PHE A 133 8.48 2.87 1.79
CA PHE A 133 9.11 2.13 2.88
C PHE A 133 10.22 2.92 3.58
N ARG A 134 10.99 3.74 2.85
CA ARG A 134 12.00 4.62 3.45
C ARG A 134 11.39 5.63 4.43
N ARG A 135 10.20 6.17 4.13
CA ARG A 135 9.49 7.07 5.06
C ARG A 135 8.93 6.38 6.29
N HIS A 136 8.68 5.07 6.20
CA HIS A 136 8.14 4.26 7.28
C HIS A 136 9.22 3.40 7.98
N LEU A 137 10.48 3.56 7.61
CA LEU A 137 11.58 2.87 8.24
C LEU A 137 11.82 3.46 9.63
N ILE A 138 11.90 2.60 10.63
CA ILE A 138 12.11 3.00 12.04
C ILE A 138 13.49 2.61 12.56
N GLU A 139 14.08 1.52 12.04
CA GLU A 139 15.41 1.07 12.41
C GLU A 139 16.16 0.52 11.19
N GLY A 140 17.48 0.70 11.14
CA GLY A 140 18.35 0.17 10.10
C GLY A 140 18.28 0.96 8.79
N GLU A 141 18.42 0.26 7.68
CA GLU A 141 18.40 0.84 6.32
C GLU A 141 17.45 0.10 5.40
N PHE A 142 16.96 0.81 4.37
CA PHE A 142 16.29 0.17 3.25
C PHE A 142 17.32 -0.03 2.15
N PRO A 143 17.79 -1.28 1.94
CA PRO A 143 18.88 -1.55 1.01
C PRO A 143 18.41 -1.36 -0.45
N GLN A 144 19.36 -1.20 -1.35
CA GLN A 144 19.08 -1.40 -2.76
C GLN A 144 19.06 -2.91 -3.02
N PHE A 145 17.88 -3.42 -3.34
CA PHE A 145 17.68 -4.82 -3.67
C PHE A 145 18.09 -5.11 -5.12
N SER A 146 18.29 -6.38 -5.43
CA SER A 146 18.84 -6.82 -6.72
C SER A 146 17.91 -7.83 -7.41
N ASP A 147 17.90 -7.81 -8.73
CA ASP A 147 17.26 -8.82 -9.58
C ASP A 147 18.24 -9.90 -10.07
N SER A 148 19.54 -9.68 -9.96
CA SER A 148 20.59 -10.56 -10.47
C SER A 148 21.33 -11.35 -9.39
N ALA A 149 21.48 -10.79 -8.17
CA ALA A 149 22.20 -11.39 -7.06
C ALA A 149 21.37 -11.40 -5.79
N SER A 150 21.41 -12.51 -5.05
CA SER A 150 20.78 -12.58 -3.73
C SER A 150 21.76 -12.14 -2.65
N THR A 151 21.35 -11.13 -1.87
CA THR A 151 22.14 -10.62 -0.73
C THR A 151 21.75 -11.28 0.59
N ASN A 152 20.69 -12.10 0.61
CA ASN A 152 20.08 -12.67 1.82
C ASN A 152 19.73 -11.62 2.89
N ARG A 153 19.49 -10.36 2.46
CA ARG A 153 19.04 -9.27 3.32
C ARG A 153 17.51 -9.19 3.28
N VAL A 154 16.92 -8.83 4.40
CA VAL A 154 15.47 -8.70 4.52
C VAL A 154 15.11 -7.47 5.35
N VAL A 155 14.05 -6.78 4.94
CA VAL A 155 13.40 -5.73 5.70
C VAL A 155 12.08 -6.29 6.21
N ILE A 156 11.85 -6.21 7.52
CA ILE A 156 10.66 -6.75 8.19
C ILE A 156 9.86 -5.63 8.83
N SER A 157 8.60 -5.92 9.14
CA SER A 157 7.78 -4.97 9.90
C SER A 157 8.10 -5.02 11.39
N LYS A 158 7.80 -3.92 12.10
CA LYS A 158 7.87 -3.88 13.56
C LYS A 158 6.90 -4.88 14.20
N ALA A 159 5.72 -5.09 13.60
CA ALA A 159 4.75 -6.06 14.09
C ALA A 159 5.32 -7.48 14.15
N ILE A 160 6.01 -7.90 13.10
CA ILE A 160 6.70 -9.21 13.05
C ILE A 160 7.90 -9.23 14.00
N ALA A 161 8.70 -8.15 14.04
CA ALA A 161 9.86 -8.04 14.92
C ALA A 161 9.46 -8.20 16.40
N ASP A 162 8.45 -7.45 16.85
CA ASP A 162 7.96 -7.49 18.23
C ASP A 162 7.36 -8.87 18.57
N LYS A 163 6.55 -9.43 17.66
CA LYS A 163 5.91 -10.74 17.86
C LYS A 163 6.90 -11.87 18.03
N LEU A 164 7.98 -11.86 17.26
CA LEU A 164 9.02 -12.88 17.25
C LEU A 164 10.25 -12.51 18.09
N LYS A 165 10.23 -11.34 18.77
CA LYS A 165 11.34 -10.79 19.57
C LYS A 165 12.64 -10.65 18.78
N LEU A 166 12.54 -10.27 17.52
CA LEU A 166 13.65 -10.08 16.59
C LEU A 166 14.15 -8.64 16.63
N LYS A 167 15.45 -8.48 16.36
CA LYS A 167 16.13 -7.19 16.35
C LYS A 167 16.86 -6.97 15.02
N LEU A 168 17.23 -5.74 14.77
CA LEU A 168 18.11 -5.38 13.65
C LEU A 168 19.41 -6.19 13.74
N GLY A 169 19.85 -6.75 12.62
CA GLY A 169 21.05 -7.59 12.52
C GLY A 169 20.83 -9.07 12.84
N ASP A 170 19.70 -9.46 13.39
CA ASP A 170 19.39 -10.85 13.66
C ASP A 170 19.26 -11.65 12.35
N LYS A 171 19.57 -12.95 12.45
CA LYS A 171 19.39 -13.92 11.36
C LYS A 171 18.10 -14.71 11.62
N ILE A 172 17.22 -14.74 10.63
CA ILE A 172 15.98 -15.51 10.68
C ILE A 172 16.03 -16.70 9.74
N ASP A 173 15.54 -17.84 10.22
CA ASP A 173 15.34 -19.02 9.39
C ASP A 173 13.92 -19.02 8.83
N THR A 174 13.83 -18.98 7.50
CA THR A 174 12.57 -18.96 6.76
C THR A 174 12.39 -20.27 6.00
N TYR A 175 11.17 -20.79 6.00
CA TYR A 175 10.82 -22.07 5.40
C TYR A 175 9.74 -21.88 4.36
N TYR A 176 9.92 -22.51 3.21
CA TYR A 176 9.01 -22.47 2.07
C TYR A 176 8.65 -23.92 1.71
N ILE A 177 7.36 -24.19 1.64
CA ILE A 177 6.81 -25.51 1.34
C ILE A 177 6.20 -25.45 -0.04
N GLN A 178 6.73 -26.23 -0.96
CA GLN A 178 6.19 -26.46 -2.30
C GLN A 178 6.31 -27.98 -2.54
N ASP A 179 6.99 -28.43 -3.58
CA ASP A 179 7.33 -29.85 -3.77
C ASP A 179 8.30 -30.36 -2.70
N ASP A 180 9.22 -29.47 -2.32
CA ASP A 180 10.25 -29.68 -1.30
C ASP A 180 10.22 -28.59 -0.23
N VAL A 181 10.66 -28.90 0.98
CA VAL A 181 10.89 -27.91 2.03
C VAL A 181 12.22 -27.20 1.77
N ARG A 182 12.16 -25.92 1.50
CA ARG A 182 13.34 -25.07 1.31
C ARG A 182 13.52 -24.13 2.49
N ALA A 183 14.69 -24.13 3.05
CA ALA A 183 15.07 -23.20 4.11
C ALA A 183 16.02 -22.12 3.57
N ARG A 184 15.86 -20.90 4.07
CA ARG A 184 16.79 -19.78 3.83
C ARG A 184 17.05 -19.06 5.13
N ARG A 185 18.28 -18.63 5.31
CA ARG A 185 18.69 -17.78 6.42
C ARG A 185 18.89 -16.38 5.91
N LEU A 186 18.08 -15.46 6.42
CA LEU A 186 18.06 -14.06 6.02
C LEU A 186 18.52 -13.18 7.18
N THR A 187 19.21 -12.07 6.87
CA THR A 187 19.68 -11.10 7.87
C THR A 187 18.76 -9.88 7.84
N ILE A 188 18.24 -9.48 8.99
CA ILE A 188 17.40 -8.29 9.14
C ILE A 188 18.26 -7.04 9.03
N VAL A 189 18.03 -6.22 8.01
CA VAL A 189 18.78 -4.98 7.76
C VAL A 189 17.95 -3.71 7.95
N GLY A 190 16.65 -3.85 8.07
CA GLY A 190 15.74 -2.76 8.35
C GLY A 190 14.43 -3.22 8.96
N ILE A 191 13.84 -2.34 9.75
CA ILE A 191 12.53 -2.55 10.38
C ILE A 191 11.65 -1.36 10.01
N TYR A 192 10.46 -1.64 9.43
CA TYR A 192 9.49 -0.63 9.03
C TYR A 192 8.20 -0.73 9.85
N GLN A 193 7.43 0.36 9.88
CA GLN A 193 6.11 0.40 10.51
C GLN A 193 5.18 1.31 9.71
N THR A 194 4.16 0.72 9.06
CA THR A 194 3.17 1.48 8.30
C THR A 194 1.88 1.72 9.06
N ASN A 195 1.68 1.03 10.18
CA ASN A 195 0.41 0.99 10.93
C ASN A 195 -0.76 0.48 10.06
N PHE A 196 -0.46 -0.43 9.13
CA PHE A 196 -1.45 -1.16 8.35
C PHE A 196 -1.32 -2.65 8.68
N SER A 197 -2.01 -3.06 9.74
CA SER A 197 -1.80 -4.33 10.43
C SER A 197 -1.90 -5.55 9.54
N GLU A 198 -2.79 -5.56 8.53
CA GLU A 198 -2.95 -6.68 7.61
C GLU A 198 -1.67 -6.96 6.82
N TYR A 199 -1.00 -5.89 6.35
CA TYR A 199 0.24 -6.00 5.58
C TYR A 199 1.47 -6.08 6.48
N ASP A 200 1.50 -5.30 7.57
CA ASP A 200 2.61 -5.31 8.53
C ASP A 200 2.80 -6.69 9.20
N ASN A 201 1.73 -7.49 9.37
CA ASN A 201 1.83 -8.84 9.91
C ASN A 201 2.18 -9.91 8.86
N LEU A 202 2.29 -9.55 7.58
CA LEU A 202 2.39 -10.51 6.50
C LEU A 202 3.65 -10.35 5.65
N PHE A 203 3.99 -9.12 5.22
CA PHE A 203 5.01 -8.90 4.20
C PHE A 203 6.42 -8.67 4.75
N LEU A 204 7.39 -9.36 4.13
CA LEU A 204 8.81 -9.11 4.24
C LEU A 204 9.36 -8.72 2.87
N LEU A 205 10.32 -7.79 2.82
CA LEU A 205 10.91 -7.31 1.57
C LEU A 205 12.33 -7.82 1.41
N THR A 206 12.67 -8.30 0.21
CA THR A 206 13.98 -8.87 -0.11
C THR A 206 14.31 -8.74 -1.60
N ASP A 207 15.44 -9.29 -2.04
CA ASP A 207 15.86 -9.32 -3.45
C ASP A 207 14.87 -10.11 -4.34
N LEU A 208 14.54 -9.56 -5.50
CA LEU A 208 13.73 -10.21 -6.53
C LEU A 208 14.33 -11.56 -6.95
N CYS A 209 15.65 -11.58 -7.18
CA CYS A 209 16.40 -12.78 -7.53
C CYS A 209 16.25 -13.91 -6.49
N LEU A 210 16.20 -13.59 -5.20
CA LEU A 210 16.01 -14.61 -4.14
C LEU A 210 14.64 -15.28 -4.29
N VAL A 211 13.59 -14.49 -4.47
CA VAL A 211 12.22 -15.00 -4.58
C VAL A 211 12.03 -15.81 -5.86
N ASN A 212 12.56 -15.34 -6.99
CA ASN A 212 12.51 -16.08 -8.25
C ASN A 212 13.23 -17.44 -8.16
N ARG A 213 14.40 -17.51 -7.48
CA ARG A 213 15.07 -18.78 -7.21
C ARG A 213 14.28 -19.72 -6.30
N LEU A 214 13.57 -19.18 -5.31
CA LEU A 214 12.69 -19.98 -4.46
C LEU A 214 11.53 -20.56 -5.26
N ASN A 215 11.00 -19.82 -6.22
CA ASN A 215 9.91 -20.25 -7.10
C ASN A 215 10.41 -21.18 -8.25
N LYS A 216 11.71 -21.33 -8.46
CA LYS A 216 12.34 -22.04 -9.61
C LYS A 216 12.01 -21.34 -10.95
N TRP A 217 11.89 -20.02 -10.94
CA TRP A 217 11.54 -19.23 -12.13
C TRP A 217 12.79 -18.75 -12.89
N HIS A 218 12.60 -18.50 -14.18
CA HIS A 218 13.59 -17.84 -15.02
C HIS A 218 13.73 -16.35 -14.64
N PRO A 219 14.83 -15.68 -15.01
CA PRO A 219 15.04 -14.26 -14.69
C PRO A 219 13.99 -13.30 -15.25
N ASP A 220 13.37 -13.67 -16.38
CA ASP A 220 12.29 -12.93 -17.05
C ASP A 220 10.89 -13.22 -16.49
N GLN A 221 10.78 -14.17 -15.57
CA GLN A 221 9.53 -14.57 -14.92
C GLN A 221 9.38 -13.89 -13.57
N VAL A 222 8.20 -13.35 -13.31
CA VAL A 222 7.85 -12.67 -12.04
C VAL A 222 6.40 -12.96 -11.66
N SER A 223 6.02 -12.67 -10.42
CA SER A 223 4.59 -12.75 -10.01
C SER A 223 3.76 -11.69 -10.71
N GLY A 224 4.35 -10.54 -11.00
CA GLY A 224 3.65 -9.47 -11.67
C GLY A 224 4.46 -8.18 -11.81
N VAL A 225 3.80 -7.22 -12.44
CA VAL A 225 4.30 -5.85 -12.63
C VAL A 225 3.34 -4.90 -11.91
N GLU A 226 3.90 -3.97 -11.17
CA GLU A 226 3.18 -2.92 -10.46
C GLU A 226 3.38 -1.58 -11.18
N LEU A 227 2.29 -0.83 -11.34
CA LEU A 227 2.29 0.44 -12.03
C LEU A 227 1.83 1.55 -11.09
N GLU A 228 2.66 2.56 -10.92
CA GLU A 228 2.29 3.80 -10.25
C GLU A 228 1.80 4.80 -11.29
N LEU A 229 0.63 5.41 -11.07
CA LEU A 229 0.06 6.41 -11.95
C LEU A 229 0.35 7.82 -11.45
N TYR A 230 0.39 8.79 -12.36
CA TYR A 230 0.46 10.21 -12.00
C TYR A 230 -0.82 10.68 -11.32
N ASP A 231 -1.98 10.19 -11.78
CA ASP A 231 -3.29 10.63 -11.35
C ASP A 231 -4.19 9.42 -11.08
N TYR A 232 -4.62 9.29 -9.82
CA TYR A 232 -5.53 8.22 -9.42
C TYR A 232 -6.91 8.34 -10.06
N ASP A 233 -7.38 9.55 -10.32
CA ASP A 233 -8.73 9.77 -10.87
C ASP A 233 -8.86 9.24 -12.31
N LYS A 234 -7.72 8.98 -12.97
CA LYS A 234 -7.63 8.36 -14.30
C LYS A 234 -7.37 6.84 -14.25
N LEU A 235 -7.54 6.22 -13.07
CA LEU A 235 -7.23 4.80 -12.87
C LEU A 235 -7.96 3.90 -13.87
N GLU A 236 -9.29 4.07 -13.99
CA GLU A 236 -10.10 3.23 -14.88
C GLU A 236 -9.71 3.38 -16.35
N GLU A 237 -9.61 4.61 -16.84
CA GLU A 237 -9.20 4.90 -18.23
C GLU A 237 -7.84 4.30 -18.54
N THR A 238 -6.87 4.51 -17.63
CA THR A 238 -5.50 3.99 -17.81
C THR A 238 -5.47 2.46 -17.73
N THR A 239 -6.27 1.85 -16.87
CA THR A 239 -6.37 0.39 -16.75
C THR A 239 -6.89 -0.24 -18.05
N TYR A 240 -7.95 0.30 -18.65
CA TYR A 240 -8.46 -0.22 -19.93
C TYR A 240 -7.43 -0.10 -21.06
N ARG A 241 -6.71 1.01 -21.14
CA ARG A 241 -5.68 1.23 -22.13
C ARG A 241 -4.51 0.25 -21.97
N ILE A 242 -4.05 0.03 -20.72
CA ILE A 242 -2.99 -0.92 -20.42
C ILE A 242 -3.46 -2.36 -20.72
N ALA A 243 -4.70 -2.72 -20.39
CA ALA A 243 -5.23 -4.05 -20.69
C ALA A 243 -5.24 -4.36 -22.20
N ASP A 244 -5.58 -3.38 -23.06
CA ASP A 244 -5.51 -3.52 -24.50
C ASP A 244 -4.04 -3.67 -24.98
N GLU A 245 -3.12 -2.95 -24.37
CA GLU A 245 -1.70 -3.01 -24.72
C GLU A 245 -1.05 -4.32 -24.28
N VAL A 246 -1.32 -4.79 -23.06
CA VAL A 246 -0.85 -6.10 -22.55
C VAL A 246 -1.43 -7.24 -23.38
N GLY A 247 -2.69 -7.15 -23.82
CA GLY A 247 -3.30 -8.14 -24.72
C GLY A 247 -2.60 -8.25 -26.09
N ARG A 248 -1.83 -7.23 -26.50
CA ARG A 248 -0.98 -7.28 -27.70
C ARG A 248 0.41 -7.90 -27.46
N HIS A 249 0.77 -8.10 -26.20
CA HIS A 249 2.00 -8.77 -25.80
C HIS A 249 1.63 -10.07 -25.07
N PRO A 250 1.23 -11.12 -25.80
CA PRO A 250 0.85 -12.39 -25.19
C PRO A 250 2.06 -13.00 -24.46
N ASP A 251 1.77 -13.62 -23.31
CA ASP A 251 2.75 -14.38 -22.57
C ASP A 251 3.33 -15.50 -23.44
N PRO A 252 4.64 -15.54 -23.73
CA PRO A 252 5.23 -16.60 -24.53
C PRO A 252 5.19 -17.99 -23.88
N TYR A 253 4.83 -18.06 -22.59
CA TYR A 253 4.68 -19.32 -21.84
C TYR A 253 3.20 -19.70 -21.60
N GLY A 254 2.28 -18.93 -22.08
CA GLY A 254 0.84 -19.04 -22.33
C GLY A 254 -0.17 -19.62 -21.51
#